data_a09ee8fe65ce52d9ec31336b26882cdd
#
_entry.id   a09ee8fe65ce52d9ec31336b26882cdd
#
_cell.length_a   1.000
_cell.length_b   1.000
_cell.length_c   1.000
_cell.angle_alpha   90.00
_cell.angle_beta   90.00
_cell.angle_gamma   90.00
#
_symmetry.space_group_name_H-M   'P 1'
#
loop_
_entity.id
_entity.type
_entity.pdbx_description
1 polymer ?
#
loop_
_entity_poly.entity_id
_entity_poly.type
_entity_poly.pdbx_seq_one_letter_code
_entity_poly.pdbx_strand_id
1 'polypeptide(L)'
;METVVINQIKDQSYTMKESLRALKTSISFSGKGVKSILFTSSVPNEGKTTVVMDLARSMADSKKSVLVVDTDMRKSVLVGRLRAKVESGGKIYGLSHYLSGQVSLDKVVYATNIKGVFILFAGHEVPNPTELLETEEFRELIEFGEKNFDYVLVDTPPTGAAIDAAVVGKNAVSYTHLRAHET
;
A
#
# COMPACT_ATOMS: atom_id res chain seq x y z
N MET A 1 -17.29 -3.91 4.80
CA MET A 1 -16.22 -3.43 3.91
C MET A 1 -16.85 -2.97 2.61
N GLU A 2 -16.66 -1.72 2.23
CA GLU A 2 -17.17 -1.16 0.98
C GLU A 2 -16.25 -1.52 -0.19
N THR A 3 -16.78 -1.44 -1.42
CA THR A 3 -16.00 -1.68 -2.65
C THR A 3 -15.65 -0.36 -3.33
N VAL A 4 -14.39 -0.24 -3.74
CA VAL A 4 -13.91 0.84 -4.57
C VAL A 4 -13.65 0.32 -5.97
N VAL A 5 -14.21 0.97 -6.97
CA VAL A 5 -13.94 0.67 -8.38
C VAL A 5 -12.73 1.45 -8.83
N ILE A 6 -11.72 0.73 -9.29
CA ILE A 6 -10.49 1.28 -9.88
C ILE A 6 -10.69 1.31 -11.39
N ASN A 7 -10.72 2.51 -11.97
CA ASN A 7 -11.03 2.71 -13.38
C ASN A 7 -9.80 2.90 -14.28
N GLN A 8 -8.63 3.09 -13.68
CA GLN A 8 -7.41 3.32 -14.45
C GLN A 8 -6.29 2.41 -13.96
N ILE A 9 -6.09 1.31 -14.69
CA ILE A 9 -4.95 0.42 -14.54
C ILE A 9 -4.35 0.24 -15.93
N LYS A 10 -3.07 0.51 -16.06
CA LYS A 10 -2.34 0.28 -17.32
C LYS A 10 -2.08 -1.20 -17.52
N ASP A 11 -2.07 -1.63 -18.78
CA ASP A 11 -1.58 -2.97 -19.11
C ASP A 11 -0.08 -3.05 -18.87
N GLN A 12 0.34 -4.17 -18.28
CA GLN A 12 1.75 -4.42 -17.98
C GLN A 12 2.49 -4.85 -19.25
N SER A 13 3.65 -4.25 -19.50
CA SER A 13 4.57 -4.75 -20.54
C SER A 13 5.09 -6.15 -20.17
N TYR A 14 5.59 -6.88 -21.17
CA TYR A 14 6.22 -8.19 -20.94
C TYR A 14 7.38 -8.09 -19.93
N THR A 15 8.26 -7.11 -20.09
CA THR A 15 9.39 -6.85 -19.20
C THR A 15 8.92 -6.60 -17.75
N MET A 16 7.86 -5.81 -17.56
CA MET A 16 7.30 -5.58 -16.23
C MET A 16 6.79 -6.88 -15.61
N LYS A 17 6.09 -7.72 -16.37
CA LYS A 17 5.60 -9.02 -15.87
C LYS A 17 6.73 -9.93 -15.40
N GLU A 18 7.84 -10.00 -16.13
CA GLU A 18 9.01 -10.80 -15.75
C GLU A 18 9.69 -10.23 -14.49
N SER A 19 9.85 -8.90 -14.39
CA SER A 19 10.40 -8.25 -13.20
C SER A 19 9.53 -8.52 -11.96
N LEU A 20 8.21 -8.46 -12.09
CA LEU A 20 7.27 -8.76 -11.00
C LEU A 20 7.30 -10.24 -10.60
N ARG A 21 7.54 -11.17 -11.55
CA ARG A 21 7.74 -12.59 -11.22
C ARG A 21 8.99 -12.79 -10.39
N ALA A 22 10.11 -12.18 -10.81
CA ALA A 22 11.36 -12.25 -10.06
C ALA A 22 11.20 -11.65 -8.65
N LEU A 23 10.52 -10.51 -8.53
CA LEU A 23 10.23 -9.87 -7.26
C LEU A 23 9.38 -10.75 -6.35
N LYS A 24 8.30 -11.35 -6.86
CA LYS A 24 7.46 -12.31 -6.10
C LYS A 24 8.27 -13.49 -5.60
N THR A 25 9.15 -14.02 -6.44
CA THR A 25 10.02 -15.13 -6.07
C THR A 25 10.96 -14.72 -4.93
N SER A 26 11.59 -13.54 -5.04
CA SER A 26 12.45 -13.01 -3.97
C SER A 26 11.70 -12.83 -2.66
N ILE A 27 10.48 -12.29 -2.70
CA ILE A 27 9.62 -12.15 -1.52
C ILE A 27 9.31 -13.52 -0.90
N SER A 28 8.99 -14.53 -1.72
CA SER A 28 8.71 -15.89 -1.24
C SER A 28 9.90 -16.53 -0.54
N PHE A 29 11.12 -16.16 -0.91
CA PHE A 29 12.36 -16.66 -0.31
C PHE A 29 12.87 -15.79 0.86
N SER A 30 12.29 -14.63 1.11
CA SER A 30 12.74 -13.72 2.20
C SER A 30 12.44 -14.26 3.62
N GLY A 31 11.76 -15.39 3.72
CA GLY A 31 11.51 -16.11 4.98
C GLY A 31 10.05 -16.49 5.20
N LYS A 32 9.85 -17.59 5.93
CA LYS A 32 8.51 -18.01 6.35
C LYS A 32 7.97 -16.99 7.36
N GLY A 33 6.89 -16.30 7.01
CA GLY A 33 6.23 -15.34 7.89
C GLY A 33 6.38 -13.87 7.50
N VAL A 34 7.18 -13.54 6.48
CA VAL A 34 7.20 -12.18 5.93
C VAL A 34 5.90 -11.89 5.23
N LYS A 35 5.06 -11.05 5.83
CA LYS A 35 3.76 -10.64 5.26
C LYS A 35 3.73 -9.17 4.91
N SER A 36 4.38 -8.30 5.68
CA SER A 36 4.41 -6.86 5.45
C SER A 36 5.67 -6.45 4.70
N ILE A 37 5.49 -5.75 3.59
CA ILE A 37 6.56 -5.34 2.67
C ILE A 37 6.46 -3.84 2.46
N LEU A 38 7.53 -3.14 2.80
CA LEU A 38 7.65 -1.71 2.66
C LEU A 38 8.27 -1.34 1.31
N PHE A 39 7.64 -0.42 0.60
CA PHE A 39 8.13 0.17 -0.65
C PHE A 39 8.49 1.63 -0.45
N THR A 40 9.74 1.96 -0.73
CA THR A 40 10.23 3.34 -0.73
C THR A 40 10.99 3.64 -2.02
N SER A 41 11.17 4.90 -2.37
CA SER A 41 11.93 5.35 -3.54
C SER A 41 12.87 6.49 -3.14
N SER A 42 13.96 6.67 -3.88
CA SER A 42 14.96 7.71 -3.60
C SER A 42 14.45 9.09 -3.98
N VAL A 43 13.66 9.17 -5.06
CA VAL A 43 13.10 10.43 -5.58
C VAL A 43 11.60 10.27 -5.90
N PRO A 44 10.85 11.39 -5.97
CA PRO A 44 9.46 11.37 -6.39
C PRO A 44 9.30 10.89 -7.85
N ASN A 45 8.15 10.25 -8.13
CA ASN A 45 7.72 9.85 -9.48
C ASN A 45 8.56 8.75 -10.17
N GLU A 46 9.36 7.97 -9.44
CA GLU A 46 10.07 6.77 -9.96
C GLU A 46 9.13 5.58 -10.30
N GLY A 47 7.84 5.75 -10.18
CA GLY A 47 6.87 4.69 -10.49
C GLY A 47 6.61 3.70 -9.34
N LYS A 48 7.11 3.95 -8.13
CA LYS A 48 6.94 3.11 -6.93
C LYS A 48 5.49 2.63 -6.75
N THR A 49 4.54 3.54 -6.67
CA THR A 49 3.11 3.24 -6.52
C THR A 49 2.58 2.35 -7.65
N THR A 50 3.05 2.54 -8.89
CA THR A 50 2.69 1.69 -10.03
C THR A 50 3.20 0.26 -9.81
N VAL A 51 4.46 0.12 -9.39
CA VAL A 51 5.05 -1.19 -9.09
C VAL A 51 4.31 -1.88 -7.95
N VAL A 52 3.94 -1.16 -6.89
CA VAL A 52 3.17 -1.70 -5.75
C VAL A 52 1.82 -2.24 -6.22
N MET A 53 1.07 -1.46 -7.02
CA MET A 53 -0.24 -1.88 -7.54
C MET A 53 -0.12 -3.06 -8.52
N ASP A 54 0.88 -3.06 -9.38
CA ASP A 54 1.13 -4.15 -10.33
C ASP A 54 1.57 -5.42 -9.62
N LEU A 55 2.36 -5.31 -8.55
CA LEU A 55 2.73 -6.44 -7.71
C LEU A 55 1.51 -7.01 -6.98
N ALA A 56 0.65 -6.16 -6.41
CA ALA A 56 -0.58 -6.58 -5.75
C ALA A 56 -1.46 -7.38 -6.71
N ARG A 57 -1.64 -6.91 -7.95
CA ARG A 57 -2.37 -7.65 -9.01
C ARG A 57 -1.71 -9.00 -9.29
N SER A 58 -0.41 -9.00 -9.52
CA SER A 58 0.34 -10.22 -9.83
C SER A 58 0.30 -11.26 -8.71
N MET A 59 0.25 -10.83 -7.44
CA MET A 59 0.05 -11.72 -6.29
C MET A 59 -1.40 -12.23 -6.24
N ALA A 60 -2.38 -11.36 -6.50
CA ALA A 60 -3.79 -11.73 -6.53
C ALA A 60 -4.12 -12.72 -7.66
N ASP A 61 -3.48 -12.60 -8.83
CA ASP A 61 -3.56 -13.59 -9.92
C ASP A 61 -3.05 -14.99 -9.47
N SER A 62 -2.13 -15.01 -8.51
CA SER A 62 -1.63 -16.23 -7.86
C SER A 62 -2.48 -16.66 -6.66
N LYS A 63 -3.74 -16.21 -6.55
CA LYS A 63 -4.70 -16.54 -5.48
C LYS A 63 -4.31 -16.04 -4.09
N LYS A 64 -3.49 -15.01 -4.01
CA LYS A 64 -3.15 -14.35 -2.74
C LYS A 64 -4.08 -13.17 -2.48
N SER A 65 -4.43 -12.97 -1.22
CA SER A 65 -5.10 -11.75 -0.76
C SER A 65 -4.06 -10.72 -0.37
N VAL A 66 -4.19 -9.49 -0.90
CA VAL A 66 -3.19 -8.44 -0.73
C VAL A 66 -3.86 -7.14 -0.29
N LEU A 67 -3.42 -6.58 0.83
CA LEU A 67 -3.77 -5.24 1.28
C LEU A 67 -2.67 -4.26 0.84
N VAL A 68 -3.03 -3.26 0.05
CA VAL A 68 -2.17 -2.12 -0.27
C VAL A 68 -2.49 -0.98 0.68
N VAL A 69 -1.49 -0.47 1.40
CA VAL A 69 -1.61 0.65 2.34
C VAL A 69 -0.82 1.84 1.80
N ASP A 70 -1.51 2.89 1.40
CA ASP A 70 -0.89 4.16 1.01
C ASP A 70 -0.64 5.01 2.26
N THR A 71 0.63 5.27 2.58
CA THR A 71 1.02 6.09 3.73
C THR A 71 1.48 7.50 3.35
N ASP A 72 1.38 7.90 2.07
CA ASP A 72 1.74 9.25 1.62
C ASP A 72 0.64 10.26 1.99
N MET A 73 0.53 10.57 3.29
CA MET A 73 -0.38 11.59 3.81
C MET A 73 0.11 13.03 3.59
N ARG A 74 1.27 13.21 2.93
CA ARG A 74 1.77 14.54 2.54
C ARG A 74 1.26 14.98 1.18
N LYS A 75 1.15 14.04 0.25
CA LYS A 75 0.71 14.31 -1.12
C LYS A 75 0.04 13.06 -1.71
N SER A 76 -1.10 12.68 -1.16
CA SER A 76 -1.83 11.54 -1.68
C SER A 76 -2.33 11.81 -3.10
N VAL A 77 -1.87 11.00 -4.05
CA VAL A 77 -2.28 11.07 -5.47
C VAL A 77 -2.96 9.78 -5.93
N LEU A 78 -3.03 8.75 -5.06
CA LEU A 78 -3.43 7.41 -5.45
C LEU A 78 -4.90 7.35 -5.89
N VAL A 79 -5.81 8.01 -5.16
CA VAL A 79 -7.24 8.08 -5.53
C VAL A 79 -7.41 8.64 -6.94
N GLY A 80 -6.73 9.74 -7.25
CA GLY A 80 -6.78 10.39 -8.56
C GLY A 80 -6.12 9.55 -9.66
N ARG A 81 -4.96 8.95 -9.39
CA ARG A 81 -4.24 8.08 -10.36
C ARG A 81 -5.05 6.85 -10.75
N LEU A 82 -5.69 6.22 -9.78
CA LEU A 82 -6.53 5.04 -10.01
C LEU A 82 -7.95 5.41 -10.49
N ARG A 83 -8.31 6.69 -10.50
CA ARG A 83 -9.70 7.17 -10.69
C ARG A 83 -10.67 6.37 -9.84
N ALA A 84 -10.27 6.19 -8.56
CA ALA A 84 -10.99 5.37 -7.62
C ALA A 84 -12.29 6.03 -7.19
N LYS A 85 -13.37 5.25 -7.15
CA LYS A 85 -14.69 5.70 -6.67
C LYS A 85 -15.33 4.61 -5.83
N VAL A 86 -15.97 5.00 -4.73
CA VAL A 86 -16.79 4.07 -3.95
C VAL A 86 -17.99 3.65 -4.81
N GLU A 87 -18.24 2.37 -4.91
CA GLU A 87 -19.30 1.80 -5.75
C GLU A 87 -20.69 2.32 -5.34
N SER A 88 -20.92 2.50 -4.04
CA SER A 88 -22.14 3.07 -3.48
C SER A 88 -22.28 4.60 -3.64
N GLY A 89 -21.24 5.29 -4.18
CA GLY A 89 -21.23 6.74 -4.37
C GLY A 89 -20.81 7.55 -3.14
N GLY A 90 -20.22 6.92 -2.13
CA GLY A 90 -19.76 7.57 -0.90
C GLY A 90 -18.40 8.29 -1.03
N LYS A 91 -18.00 8.95 0.05
CA LYS A 91 -16.66 9.56 0.21
C LYS A 91 -15.65 8.48 0.54
N ILE A 92 -14.43 8.57 -0.05
CA ILE A 92 -13.30 7.73 0.32
C ILE A 92 -12.67 8.29 1.59
N TYR A 93 -12.73 7.52 2.67
CA TYR A 93 -11.93 7.75 3.89
C TYR A 93 -10.60 7.01 3.76
N GLY A 94 -9.57 7.45 4.46
CA GLY A 94 -8.25 6.85 4.38
C GLY A 94 -7.52 6.85 5.72
N LEU A 95 -6.23 6.52 5.66
CA LEU A 95 -5.36 6.35 6.79
C LEU A 95 -5.38 7.54 7.76
N SER A 96 -5.29 8.77 7.23
CA SER A 96 -5.33 9.98 8.05
C SER A 96 -6.61 10.13 8.85
N HIS A 97 -7.75 9.71 8.30
CA HIS A 97 -9.04 9.74 9.03
C HIS A 97 -9.05 8.71 10.16
N TYR A 98 -8.53 7.51 9.91
CA TYR A 98 -8.45 6.45 10.92
C TYR A 98 -7.49 6.82 12.05
N LEU A 99 -6.25 7.20 11.72
CA LEU A 99 -5.22 7.56 12.71
C LEU A 99 -5.57 8.80 13.53
N SER A 100 -6.43 9.68 13.00
CA SER A 100 -6.97 10.83 13.73
C SER A 100 -8.25 10.50 14.53
N GLY A 101 -8.66 9.25 14.62
CA GLY A 101 -9.85 8.81 15.36
C GLY A 101 -11.20 9.25 14.78
N GLN A 102 -11.23 9.71 13.51
CA GLN A 102 -12.46 10.19 12.87
C GLN A 102 -13.36 9.05 12.40
N VAL A 103 -12.79 7.92 12.02
CA VAL A 103 -13.50 6.74 11.55
C VAL A 103 -12.82 5.47 12.04
N SER A 104 -13.56 4.37 12.14
CA SER A 104 -13.03 3.05 12.49
C SER A 104 -12.32 2.38 11.32
N LEU A 105 -11.45 1.39 11.61
CA LEU A 105 -10.62 0.68 10.64
C LEU A 105 -11.43 0.03 9.51
N ASP A 106 -12.62 -0.51 9.82
CA ASP A 106 -13.50 -1.16 8.85
C ASP A 106 -14.06 -0.19 7.77
N LYS A 107 -13.98 1.13 8.01
CA LYS A 107 -14.42 2.19 7.09
C LYS A 107 -13.32 2.67 6.14
N VAL A 108 -12.07 2.29 6.35
CA VAL A 108 -10.93 2.75 5.55
C VAL A 108 -10.29 1.65 4.72
N VAL A 109 -10.62 0.38 4.98
CA VAL A 109 -10.19 -0.76 4.16
C VAL A 109 -11.27 -1.08 3.14
N TYR A 110 -10.93 -0.99 1.86
CA TYR A 110 -11.84 -1.22 0.74
C TYR A 110 -11.47 -2.50 -0.02
N ALA A 111 -12.49 -3.28 -0.37
CA ALA A 111 -12.36 -4.23 -1.47
C ALA A 111 -12.22 -3.46 -2.79
N THR A 112 -11.65 -4.08 -3.81
CA THR A 112 -11.57 -3.48 -5.14
C THR A 112 -12.25 -4.35 -6.18
N ASN A 113 -12.49 -3.81 -7.37
CA ASN A 113 -12.92 -4.59 -8.53
C ASN A 113 -11.84 -5.56 -9.07
N ILE A 114 -10.63 -5.55 -8.48
CA ILE A 114 -9.58 -6.53 -8.75
C ILE A 114 -9.66 -7.59 -7.66
N LYS A 115 -10.18 -8.76 -7.98
CA LYS A 115 -10.36 -9.85 -7.02
C LYS A 115 -9.05 -10.18 -6.29
N GLY A 116 -9.07 -10.15 -4.97
CA GLY A 116 -7.91 -10.43 -4.12
C GLY A 116 -7.05 -9.21 -3.78
N VAL A 117 -7.32 -8.03 -4.38
CA VAL A 117 -6.67 -6.77 -4.04
C VAL A 117 -7.60 -5.93 -3.16
N PHE A 118 -7.08 -5.51 -2.03
CA PHE A 118 -7.71 -4.59 -1.08
C PHE A 118 -6.84 -3.34 -0.97
N ILE A 119 -7.46 -2.20 -0.63
CA ILE A 119 -6.73 -0.95 -0.58
C ILE A 119 -7.17 -0.09 0.61
N LEU A 120 -6.20 0.57 1.22
CA LEU A 120 -6.35 1.62 2.20
C LEU A 120 -5.62 2.86 1.66
N PHE A 121 -6.37 3.90 1.32
CA PHE A 121 -5.84 5.16 0.79
C PHE A 121 -5.25 6.02 1.91
N ALA A 122 -4.34 6.94 1.60
CA ALA A 122 -3.74 7.84 2.59
C ALA A 122 -4.78 8.79 3.24
N GLY A 123 -5.81 9.16 2.51
CA GLY A 123 -6.83 10.10 2.99
C GLY A 123 -6.49 11.55 2.67
N HIS A 124 -6.85 12.49 3.54
CA HIS A 124 -6.53 13.90 3.38
C HIS A 124 -5.10 14.22 3.87
N GLU A 125 -4.53 15.29 3.37
CA GLU A 125 -3.24 15.78 3.82
C GLU A 125 -3.29 16.19 5.30
N VAL A 126 -2.23 15.86 6.04
CA VAL A 126 -2.09 16.20 7.46
C VAL A 126 -0.73 16.90 7.70
N PRO A 127 -0.65 17.81 8.67
CA PRO A 127 0.59 18.54 8.94
C PRO A 127 1.66 17.67 9.62
N ASN A 128 1.27 16.61 10.31
CA ASN A 128 2.12 15.77 11.16
C ASN A 128 2.02 14.26 10.82
N PRO A 129 2.25 13.83 9.56
CA PRO A 129 2.09 12.43 9.16
C PRO A 129 3.02 11.48 9.92
N THR A 130 4.24 11.89 10.24
CA THR A 130 5.22 11.07 10.96
C THR A 130 4.71 10.68 12.35
N GLU A 131 4.15 11.65 13.10
CA GLU A 131 3.59 11.40 14.44
C GLU A 131 2.43 10.40 14.37
N LEU A 132 1.56 10.51 13.37
CA LEU A 132 0.46 9.57 13.17
C LEU A 132 0.93 8.15 12.84
N LEU A 133 2.03 8.02 12.09
CA LEU A 133 2.62 6.71 11.77
C LEU A 133 3.35 6.07 12.95
N GLU A 134 3.64 6.81 14.02
CA GLU A 134 4.24 6.32 15.27
C GLU A 134 3.21 5.81 16.28
N THR A 135 1.93 6.01 16.02
CA THR A 135 0.85 5.65 16.96
C THR A 135 0.60 4.13 17.05
N GLU A 136 -0.03 3.72 18.15
CA GLU A 136 -0.43 2.32 18.34
C GLU A 136 -1.47 1.90 17.29
N GLU A 137 -2.37 2.80 16.89
CA GLU A 137 -3.38 2.57 15.87
C GLU A 137 -2.75 2.16 14.53
N PHE A 138 -1.60 2.74 14.17
CA PHE A 138 -0.89 2.32 12.95
C PHE A 138 -0.31 0.91 13.10
N ARG A 139 0.21 0.55 14.27
CA ARG A 139 0.67 -0.81 14.56
C ARG A 139 -0.47 -1.82 14.49
N GLU A 140 -1.60 -1.51 15.14
CA GLU A 140 -2.81 -2.34 15.08
C GLU A 140 -3.32 -2.54 13.64
N LEU A 141 -3.22 -1.52 12.79
CA LEU A 141 -3.55 -1.62 11.37
C LEU A 141 -2.65 -2.65 10.66
N ILE A 142 -1.33 -2.60 10.87
CA ILE A 142 -0.39 -3.55 10.24
C ILE A 142 -0.67 -4.96 10.74
N GLU A 143 -0.86 -5.15 12.04
CA GLU A 143 -1.20 -6.45 12.64
C GLU A 143 -2.54 -6.99 12.10
N PHE A 144 -3.54 -6.13 11.98
CA PHE A 144 -4.81 -6.48 11.33
C PHE A 144 -4.58 -6.95 9.90
N GLY A 145 -3.76 -6.23 9.14
CA GLY A 145 -3.39 -6.59 7.78
C GLY A 145 -2.74 -7.96 7.70
N GLU A 146 -1.72 -8.21 8.52
CA GLU A 146 -1.00 -9.48 8.57
C GLU A 146 -1.88 -10.68 9.00
N LYS A 147 -2.86 -10.43 9.85
CA LYS A 147 -3.82 -11.45 10.30
C LYS A 147 -4.83 -11.83 9.23
N ASN A 148 -5.30 -10.88 8.44
CA ASN A 148 -6.44 -11.06 7.55
C ASN A 148 -6.05 -11.23 6.07
N PHE A 149 -4.82 -10.89 5.69
CA PHE A 149 -4.35 -10.98 4.30
C PHE A 149 -3.07 -11.83 4.21
N ASP A 150 -2.81 -12.35 3.02
CA ASP A 150 -1.55 -13.08 2.75
C ASP A 150 -0.36 -12.10 2.75
N TYR A 151 -0.56 -10.88 2.21
CA TYR A 151 0.46 -9.83 2.14
C TYR A 151 -0.12 -8.45 2.43
N VAL A 152 0.71 -7.59 3.03
CA VAL A 152 0.47 -6.16 3.24
C VAL A 152 1.58 -5.40 2.52
N LEU A 153 1.25 -4.66 1.48
CA LEU A 153 2.19 -3.83 0.73
C LEU A 153 2.03 -2.38 1.17
N VAL A 154 3.05 -1.84 1.82
CA VAL A 154 3.02 -0.49 2.37
C VAL A 154 3.77 0.45 1.43
N ASP A 155 3.03 1.34 0.77
CA ASP A 155 3.55 2.36 -0.13
C ASP A 155 3.87 3.64 0.67
N THR A 156 5.16 4.00 0.79
CA THR A 156 5.60 5.17 1.56
C THR A 156 5.96 6.34 0.67
N PRO A 157 6.00 7.59 1.19
CA PRO A 157 6.58 8.72 0.48
C PRO A 157 8.02 8.43 0.03
N PRO A 158 8.54 9.14 -0.99
CA PRO A 158 9.95 9.07 -1.35
C PRO A 158 10.86 9.38 -0.15
N THR A 159 12.03 8.75 -0.07
CA THR A 159 12.98 8.92 1.05
C THR A 159 13.56 10.33 1.21
N GLY A 160 13.31 11.26 0.30
CA GLY A 160 13.50 12.69 0.53
C GLY A 160 12.65 13.23 1.68
N ALA A 161 11.59 12.48 2.10
CA ALA A 161 10.86 12.61 3.36
C ALA A 161 11.23 11.45 4.32
N ALA A 162 12.51 11.13 4.43
CA ALA A 162 13.12 9.89 4.93
C ALA A 162 12.64 9.38 6.31
N ILE A 163 12.08 10.26 7.12
CA ILE A 163 11.64 9.91 8.48
C ILE A 163 10.45 8.96 8.43
N ASP A 164 9.46 9.22 7.55
CA ASP A 164 8.23 8.45 7.50
C ASP A 164 8.49 6.98 7.12
N ALA A 165 9.37 6.73 6.13
CA ALA A 165 9.73 5.37 5.73
C ALA A 165 10.48 4.61 6.84
N ALA A 166 11.33 5.30 7.61
CA ALA A 166 12.04 4.70 8.74
C ALA A 166 11.08 4.36 9.90
N VAL A 167 10.08 5.22 10.15
CA VAL A 167 9.05 5.02 11.17
C VAL A 167 8.14 3.87 10.81
N VAL A 168 7.62 3.85 9.59
CA VAL A 168 6.81 2.73 9.09
C VAL A 168 7.59 1.42 9.17
N GLY A 169 8.87 1.45 8.82
CA GLY A 169 9.74 0.28 8.89
C GLY A 169 9.95 -0.26 10.31
N LYS A 170 9.99 0.57 11.33
CA LYS A 170 10.09 0.11 12.74
C LYS A 170 8.82 -0.58 13.21
N ASN A 171 7.67 -0.19 12.70
CA ASN A 171 6.36 -0.71 13.07
C ASN A 171 5.91 -1.89 12.18
N ALA A 172 6.52 -2.07 11.00
CA ALA A 172 6.35 -3.26 10.17
C ALA A 172 7.28 -4.37 10.65
N VAL A 173 6.74 -5.52 11.00
CA VAL A 173 7.46 -6.63 11.64
C VAL A 173 8.52 -7.30 10.74
N SER A 174 8.60 -6.96 9.47
CA SER A 174 9.58 -7.54 8.55
C SER A 174 10.04 -6.54 7.48
N TYR A 175 11.34 -6.28 7.45
CA TYR A 175 11.98 -5.41 6.48
C TYR A 175 12.32 -6.15 5.19
N THR A 176 11.80 -5.69 4.06
CA THR A 176 12.41 -5.94 2.76
C THR A 176 12.60 -4.61 2.05
N HIS A 177 13.83 -4.12 2.03
CA HIS A 177 14.20 -2.90 1.32
C HIS A 177 14.38 -3.24 -0.16
N LEU A 178 13.39 -2.90 -0.98
CA LEU A 178 13.50 -3.01 -2.43
C LEU A 178 13.82 -1.64 -3.01
N ARG A 179 15.07 -1.46 -3.45
CA ARG A 179 15.45 -0.37 -4.34
C ARG A 179 14.98 -0.73 -5.75
N ALA A 180 14.15 0.09 -6.37
CA ALA A 180 13.99 0.04 -7.81
C ALA A 180 15.33 0.45 -8.42
N HIS A 181 16.05 -0.49 -9.03
CA HIS A 181 17.22 -0.16 -9.86
C HIS A 181 16.69 0.37 -11.19
N GLU A 182 17.09 1.61 -11.51
CA GLU A 182 17.01 2.12 -12.87
C GLU A 182 17.83 1.20 -13.77
N THR A 183 17.21 0.70 -14.81
CA THR A 183 17.87 0.25 -16.03
C THR A 183 17.60 1.26 -17.11
#